data_79f22bbcdad14e252b88f2f4d4053521
#
_entry.id   79f22bbcdad14e252b88f2f4d4053521
#
_cell.length_a   1.000
_cell.length_b   1.000
_cell.length_c   1.000
_cell.angle_alpha   90.00
_cell.angle_beta   90.00
_cell.angle_gamma   90.00
#
_symmetry.space_group_name_H-M   'P 1'
#
loop_
_entity.id
_entity.type
_entity.pdbx_description
1 polymer ?
#
loop_
_entity_poly.entity_id
_entity_poly.type
_entity_poly.pdbx_seq_one_letter_code
_entity_poly.pdbx_strand_id
1 'polypeptide(L)'
;IGPTILMAAIALFSVGFLLNLDDVDAAPEEANYPEVEVIVVGQQWWWEYHYYLDGIEGASQPDFVTANEIVIPVNQDVRIYTTSRDVIHSFWIPRLNGKKDAVPGRTTPWVIQSNEIGRFAGQCTEFCGLSHAYMRMYTVSLSETDFLAWVANQLTIRDPLPEDDPNYEGEQLFISNCSRCHVVNGVTERDVNGTITSDSMAMYGNIEEFRNHSDGTLSQGKYTGAANLTSGAAPNLTHFATRSSYSGSFFELYPGAQEIADQGNYLGLPGSDYARGTLEAWLRNSPKEKPNAQPEQARGMPNLNLSEAQIDLLVDYLVTLD
;
A
#
# COMPACT_ATOMS: atom_id res chain seq x y z
N ILE A 1 -4.35 -52.00 -8.45
CA ILE A 1 -5.70 -51.40 -8.59
C ILE A 1 -5.96 -50.46 -7.39
N GLY A 2 -5.82 -50.91 -6.12
CA GLY A 2 -6.10 -50.10 -4.94
C GLY A 2 -5.36 -48.75 -4.91
N PRO A 3 -4.02 -48.72 -5.07
CA PRO A 3 -3.28 -47.43 -5.12
C PRO A 3 -3.71 -46.51 -6.27
N THR A 4 -4.02 -47.09 -7.42
CA THR A 4 -4.47 -46.31 -8.60
C THR A 4 -5.83 -45.62 -8.35
N ILE A 5 -6.76 -46.37 -7.72
CA ILE A 5 -8.08 -45.81 -7.37
C ILE A 5 -7.90 -44.68 -6.34
N LEU A 6 -7.05 -44.89 -5.32
CA LEU A 6 -6.77 -43.87 -4.32
C LEU A 6 -6.15 -42.60 -4.94
N MET A 7 -5.18 -42.76 -5.83
CA MET A 7 -4.54 -41.65 -6.52
C MET A 7 -5.54 -40.90 -7.40
N ALA A 8 -6.41 -41.62 -8.12
CA ALA A 8 -7.46 -40.98 -8.92
C ALA A 8 -8.47 -40.21 -8.05
N ALA A 9 -8.87 -40.74 -6.91
CA ALA A 9 -9.76 -40.07 -5.97
C ALA A 9 -9.13 -38.79 -5.40
N ILE A 10 -7.87 -38.83 -4.99
CA ILE A 10 -7.11 -37.66 -4.50
C ILE A 10 -6.99 -36.64 -5.61
N ALA A 11 -6.64 -37.03 -6.84
CA ALA A 11 -6.52 -36.11 -7.97
C ALA A 11 -7.85 -35.41 -8.29
N LEU A 12 -8.95 -36.14 -8.34
CA LEU A 12 -10.28 -35.58 -8.61
C LEU A 12 -10.71 -34.60 -7.49
N PHE A 13 -10.47 -34.97 -6.24
CA PHE A 13 -10.75 -34.09 -5.10
C PHE A 13 -9.88 -32.82 -5.18
N SER A 14 -8.57 -32.94 -5.45
CA SER A 14 -7.66 -31.81 -5.55
C SER A 14 -8.04 -30.87 -6.71
N VAL A 15 -8.41 -31.42 -7.87
CA VAL A 15 -8.87 -30.61 -9.01
C VAL A 15 -10.17 -29.88 -8.66
N GLY A 16 -11.15 -30.58 -8.07
CA GLY A 16 -12.40 -29.94 -7.63
C GLY A 16 -12.17 -28.81 -6.61
N PHE A 17 -11.23 -29.03 -5.67
CA PHE A 17 -10.86 -28.00 -4.70
C PHE A 17 -10.16 -26.81 -5.34
N LEU A 18 -9.22 -27.05 -6.28
CA LEU A 18 -8.53 -25.99 -7.00
C LEU A 18 -9.48 -25.13 -7.85
N LEU A 19 -10.44 -25.78 -8.55
CA LEU A 19 -11.44 -25.05 -9.32
C LEU A 19 -12.32 -24.16 -8.44
N ASN A 20 -12.63 -24.61 -7.23
CA ASN A 20 -13.41 -23.81 -6.27
C ASN A 20 -12.61 -22.63 -5.68
N LEU A 21 -11.28 -22.78 -5.56
CA LEU A 21 -10.40 -21.70 -5.10
C LEU A 21 -10.13 -20.64 -6.20
N ASP A 22 -10.27 -21.02 -7.45
CA ASP A 22 -10.03 -20.16 -8.62
C ASP A 22 -11.31 -19.43 -9.08
N ASP A 23 -12.45 -19.74 -8.44
CA ASP A 23 -13.73 -19.08 -8.72
C ASP A 23 -13.72 -17.69 -8.08
N VAL A 24 -13.24 -16.73 -8.86
CA VAL A 24 -13.04 -15.31 -8.48
C VAL A 24 -14.35 -14.52 -8.63
N ASP A 25 -15.40 -15.14 -9.15
CA ASP A 25 -16.68 -14.46 -9.46
C ASP A 25 -17.66 -14.46 -8.27
N ALA A 26 -17.32 -15.15 -7.20
CA ALA A 26 -18.18 -15.26 -6.02
C ALA A 26 -17.94 -14.12 -5.02
N ALA A 27 -18.28 -12.89 -5.37
CA ALA A 27 -18.65 -11.93 -4.33
C ALA A 27 -19.97 -12.38 -3.74
N PRO A 28 -20.14 -12.52 -2.40
CA PRO A 28 -21.43 -12.90 -1.85
C PRO A 28 -22.47 -11.84 -2.21
N GLU A 29 -23.59 -12.28 -2.84
CA GLU A 29 -24.72 -11.44 -3.25
C GLU A 29 -25.38 -10.66 -2.07
N GLU A 30 -24.98 -10.89 -0.84
CA GLU A 30 -25.59 -10.36 0.39
C GLU A 30 -24.66 -9.49 1.24
N ALA A 31 -23.49 -9.07 0.73
CA ALA A 31 -22.62 -8.19 1.50
C ALA A 31 -23.20 -6.77 1.56
N ASN A 32 -23.44 -6.26 2.76
CA ASN A 32 -23.83 -4.85 3.01
C ASN A 32 -22.66 -3.86 2.78
N TYR A 33 -21.61 -4.30 2.11
CA TYR A 33 -20.38 -3.54 1.83
C TYR A 33 -20.30 -3.16 0.35
N PRO A 34 -19.63 -2.05 0.04
CA PRO A 34 -19.20 -1.82 -1.31
C PRO A 34 -18.29 -2.96 -1.79
N GLU A 35 -18.37 -3.29 -3.07
CA GLU A 35 -17.47 -4.26 -3.71
C GLU A 35 -16.05 -3.67 -3.71
N VAL A 36 -15.20 -4.11 -2.78
CA VAL A 36 -13.83 -3.59 -2.65
C VAL A 36 -12.90 -4.39 -3.57
N GLU A 37 -12.35 -3.71 -4.55
CA GLU A 37 -11.27 -4.24 -5.37
C GLU A 37 -9.98 -3.45 -5.13
N VAL A 38 -8.85 -4.14 -5.12
CA VAL A 38 -7.56 -3.51 -4.83
C VAL A 38 -6.50 -3.92 -5.87
N ILE A 39 -5.85 -2.93 -6.49
CA ILE A 39 -4.63 -3.21 -7.24
C ILE A 39 -3.45 -3.19 -6.28
N VAL A 40 -2.69 -4.27 -6.30
CA VAL A 40 -1.45 -4.45 -5.55
C VAL A 40 -0.27 -4.28 -6.49
N VAL A 41 0.50 -3.23 -6.30
CA VAL A 41 1.64 -2.90 -7.15
C VAL A 41 2.94 -3.08 -6.39
N GLY A 42 3.79 -4.02 -6.86
CA GLY A 42 5.14 -4.19 -6.34
C GLY A 42 6.08 -3.13 -6.93
N GLN A 43 6.92 -2.55 -6.07
CA GLN A 43 8.01 -1.65 -6.44
C GLN A 43 9.23 -1.93 -5.55
N GLN A 44 10.42 -1.63 -6.00
CA GLN A 44 11.65 -1.80 -5.22
C GLN A 44 11.78 -0.71 -4.15
N TRP A 45 11.51 -0.98 -2.85
CA TRP A 45 11.15 -2.27 -2.23
C TRP A 45 10.01 -2.03 -1.25
N TRP A 46 8.81 -1.86 -1.77
CA TRP A 46 7.59 -1.58 -1.03
C TRP A 46 6.36 -1.97 -1.85
N TRP A 47 5.18 -1.97 -1.24
CA TRP A 47 3.92 -2.29 -1.88
C TRP A 47 2.99 -1.09 -1.89
N GLU A 48 2.34 -0.84 -3.02
CA GLU A 48 1.33 0.20 -3.20
C GLU A 48 -0.02 -0.47 -3.41
N TYR A 49 -1.08 0.11 -2.83
CA TYR A 49 -2.45 -0.41 -2.90
C TYR A 49 -3.38 0.67 -3.41
N HIS A 50 -4.05 0.41 -4.54
CA HIS A 50 -5.06 1.28 -5.12
C HIS A 50 -6.42 0.68 -4.82
N TYR A 51 -7.26 1.38 -4.08
CA TYR A 51 -8.59 0.93 -3.69
C TYR A 51 -9.66 1.48 -4.61
N TYR A 52 -10.62 0.62 -4.94
CA TYR A 52 -11.81 0.89 -5.74
C TYR A 52 -13.02 0.36 -4.96
N LEU A 53 -13.86 1.26 -4.46
CA LEU A 53 -14.93 0.93 -3.52
C LEU A 53 -16.22 0.46 -4.20
N ASP A 54 -16.42 0.84 -5.46
CA ASP A 54 -17.55 0.41 -6.28
C ASP A 54 -17.11 -0.58 -7.37
N GLY A 55 -15.99 -1.28 -7.10
CA GLY A 55 -15.31 -2.10 -8.09
C GLY A 55 -14.57 -1.27 -9.14
N ILE A 56 -13.83 -1.98 -9.96
CA ILE A 56 -12.91 -1.40 -10.94
C ILE A 56 -13.61 -1.07 -12.25
N GLU A 57 -14.75 -1.71 -12.55
CA GLU A 57 -15.42 -1.56 -13.83
C GLU A 57 -15.97 -0.14 -14.03
N GLY A 58 -15.42 0.56 -15.01
CA GLY A 58 -15.78 1.95 -15.32
C GLY A 58 -15.05 3.00 -14.48
N ALA A 59 -14.26 2.62 -13.48
CA ALA A 59 -13.47 3.56 -12.69
C ALA A 59 -12.33 4.14 -13.54
N SER A 60 -12.19 5.46 -13.52
CA SER A 60 -11.10 6.17 -14.22
C SER A 60 -9.82 6.26 -13.37
N GLN A 61 -9.96 6.14 -12.05
CA GLN A 61 -8.88 6.27 -11.07
C GLN A 61 -9.30 5.59 -9.76
N PRO A 62 -8.35 5.25 -8.86
CA PRO A 62 -8.69 4.73 -7.54
C PRO A 62 -9.37 5.80 -6.67
N ASP A 63 -10.19 5.37 -5.72
CA ASP A 63 -10.77 6.25 -4.71
C ASP A 63 -9.71 6.78 -3.76
N PHE A 64 -8.75 5.93 -3.36
CA PHE A 64 -7.56 6.32 -2.60
C PHE A 64 -6.42 5.32 -2.79
N VAL A 65 -5.21 5.75 -2.41
CA VAL A 65 -3.99 4.95 -2.50
C VAL A 65 -3.26 4.94 -1.17
N THR A 66 -2.88 3.74 -0.73
CA THR A 66 -2.06 3.55 0.48
C THR A 66 -0.84 2.67 0.21
N ALA A 67 -0.04 2.37 1.22
CA ALA A 67 1.20 1.64 1.04
C ALA A 67 1.52 0.70 2.20
N ASN A 68 2.09 -0.46 1.86
CA ASN A 68 2.67 -1.47 2.74
C ASN A 68 1.68 -2.24 3.62
N GLU A 69 0.51 -1.69 3.92
CA GLU A 69 -0.56 -2.34 4.65
C GLU A 69 -1.82 -2.34 3.82
N ILE A 70 -2.34 -3.53 3.52
CA ILE A 70 -3.65 -3.70 2.90
C ILE A 70 -4.68 -3.95 4.00
N VAL A 71 -5.70 -3.11 4.06
CA VAL A 71 -6.78 -3.22 5.05
C VAL A 71 -8.00 -3.84 4.37
N ILE A 72 -8.56 -4.86 4.99
CA ILE A 72 -9.71 -5.62 4.46
C ILE A 72 -10.80 -5.80 5.52
N PRO A 73 -12.07 -5.92 5.15
CA PRO A 73 -13.12 -6.33 6.07
C PRO A 73 -13.01 -7.83 6.41
N VAL A 74 -13.34 -8.20 7.64
CA VAL A 74 -13.40 -9.60 8.06
C VAL A 74 -14.59 -10.33 7.41
N ASN A 75 -14.42 -11.61 7.13
CA ASN A 75 -15.45 -12.49 6.52
C ASN A 75 -15.95 -12.07 5.13
N GLN A 76 -15.18 -11.25 4.42
CA GLN A 76 -15.49 -10.86 3.06
C GLN A 76 -14.34 -11.17 2.12
N ASP A 77 -14.67 -11.64 0.94
CA ASP A 77 -13.74 -11.79 -0.16
C ASP A 77 -13.36 -10.42 -0.71
N VAL A 78 -12.06 -10.15 -0.77
CA VAL A 78 -11.52 -8.95 -1.41
C VAL A 78 -10.77 -9.37 -2.66
N ARG A 79 -11.25 -8.90 -3.80
CA ARG A 79 -10.59 -9.16 -5.08
C ARG A 79 -9.37 -8.26 -5.21
N ILE A 80 -8.23 -8.87 -5.46
CA ILE A 80 -6.98 -8.15 -5.68
C ILE A 80 -6.37 -8.48 -7.03
N TYR A 81 -5.66 -7.50 -7.58
CA TYR A 81 -4.97 -7.59 -8.87
C TYR A 81 -3.50 -7.28 -8.65
N THR A 82 -2.65 -8.30 -8.70
CA THR A 82 -1.21 -8.11 -8.50
C THR A 82 -0.49 -7.77 -9.79
N THR A 83 0.37 -6.76 -9.73
CA THR A 83 1.26 -6.31 -10.80
C THR A 83 2.53 -5.68 -10.25
N SER A 84 3.46 -5.27 -11.10
CA SER A 84 4.69 -4.59 -10.73
C SER A 84 5.03 -3.45 -11.68
N ARG A 85 5.70 -2.43 -11.17
CA ARG A 85 6.23 -1.31 -11.96
C ARG A 85 7.67 -1.46 -12.39
N ASP A 86 8.42 -2.39 -11.82
CA ASP A 86 9.87 -2.48 -12.09
C ASP A 86 10.35 -3.91 -12.36
N VAL A 87 10.60 -4.70 -11.35
CA VAL A 87 11.03 -6.10 -11.47
C VAL A 87 9.93 -7.04 -11.02
N ILE A 88 10.11 -8.33 -11.18
CA ILE A 88 9.17 -9.32 -10.64
C ILE A 88 9.29 -9.31 -9.11
N HIS A 89 8.13 -9.27 -8.44
CA HIS A 89 7.94 -9.50 -7.03
C HIS A 89 6.95 -10.65 -6.84
N SER A 90 6.72 -11.11 -5.62
CA SER A 90 5.66 -12.07 -5.32
C SER A 90 4.96 -11.71 -4.02
N PHE A 91 3.65 -11.48 -4.10
CA PHE A 91 2.81 -11.08 -2.98
C PHE A 91 2.33 -12.32 -2.23
N TRP A 92 2.61 -12.38 -0.93
CA TRP A 92 2.28 -13.55 -0.12
C TRP A 92 2.02 -13.20 1.33
N ILE A 93 0.82 -13.54 1.78
CA ILE A 93 0.41 -13.47 3.19
C ILE A 93 0.03 -14.90 3.60
N PRO A 94 0.91 -15.63 4.31
CA PRO A 94 0.78 -17.07 4.53
C PRO A 94 -0.53 -17.52 5.16
N ARG A 95 -1.18 -16.67 5.96
CA ARG A 95 -2.41 -17.01 6.68
C ARG A 95 -3.69 -16.78 5.89
N LEU A 96 -3.66 -16.03 4.79
CA LEU A 96 -4.89 -15.62 4.11
C LEU A 96 -5.16 -16.44 2.86
N ASN A 97 -4.22 -16.53 1.96
CA ASN A 97 -4.36 -17.31 0.74
C ASN A 97 -2.97 -17.65 0.18
N GLY A 98 -2.94 -18.23 -1.00
CA GLY A 98 -1.72 -18.58 -1.71
C GLY A 98 -0.83 -17.38 -2.01
N LYS A 99 0.03 -17.55 -2.98
CA LYS A 99 1.04 -16.60 -3.43
C LYS A 99 0.78 -16.27 -4.89
N LYS A 100 0.93 -14.98 -5.25
CA LYS A 100 0.84 -14.55 -6.64
C LYS A 100 2.02 -13.66 -7.01
N ASP A 101 2.64 -13.96 -8.14
CA ASP A 101 3.71 -13.15 -8.68
C ASP A 101 3.15 -11.83 -9.23
N ALA A 102 3.83 -10.76 -8.85
CA ALA A 102 3.60 -9.42 -9.37
C ALA A 102 4.59 -9.16 -10.51
N VAL A 103 4.14 -9.37 -11.75
CA VAL A 103 4.98 -9.35 -12.94
C VAL A 103 4.77 -8.03 -13.67
N PRO A 104 5.85 -7.31 -14.06
CA PRO A 104 5.74 -6.13 -14.91
C PRO A 104 5.01 -6.48 -16.22
N GLY A 105 4.03 -5.67 -16.57
CA GLY A 105 3.28 -5.89 -17.80
C GLY A 105 2.17 -6.94 -17.73
N ARG A 106 1.92 -7.49 -16.56
CA ARG A 106 0.87 -8.47 -16.35
C ARG A 106 0.11 -8.17 -15.07
N THR A 107 -1.21 -8.26 -15.12
CA THR A 107 -2.09 -8.17 -13.96
C THR A 107 -2.69 -9.55 -13.67
N THR A 108 -2.54 -10.03 -12.45
CA THR A 108 -3.02 -11.35 -12.05
C THR A 108 -4.12 -11.18 -10.99
N PRO A 109 -5.39 -11.50 -11.34
CA PRO A 109 -6.51 -11.45 -10.40
C PRO A 109 -6.46 -12.63 -9.42
N TRP A 110 -6.87 -12.41 -8.19
CA TRP A 110 -7.13 -13.42 -7.19
C TRP A 110 -7.86 -12.83 -5.98
N VAL A 111 -8.21 -13.65 -5.00
CA VAL A 111 -8.99 -13.24 -3.84
C VAL A 111 -8.20 -13.46 -2.57
N ILE A 112 -8.30 -12.53 -1.64
CA ILE A 112 -7.88 -12.71 -0.25
C ILE A 112 -9.10 -12.56 0.68
N GLN A 113 -9.13 -13.34 1.75
CA GLN A 113 -10.15 -13.27 2.79
C GLN A 113 -9.52 -13.55 4.15
N SER A 114 -10.05 -12.93 5.18
CA SER A 114 -9.78 -13.26 6.58
C SER A 114 -11.09 -13.50 7.33
N ASN A 115 -11.15 -14.55 8.11
CA ASN A 115 -12.25 -14.83 9.04
C ASN A 115 -11.94 -14.45 10.49
N GLU A 116 -10.81 -13.78 10.70
CA GLU A 116 -10.38 -13.28 12.01
C GLU A 116 -10.01 -11.80 11.89
N ILE A 117 -10.36 -11.01 12.88
CA ILE A 117 -9.83 -9.65 13.04
C ILE A 117 -8.37 -9.77 13.46
N GLY A 118 -7.50 -8.90 12.95
CA GLY A 118 -6.10 -8.89 13.33
C GLY A 118 -5.17 -8.42 12.21
N ARG A 119 -3.88 -8.56 12.47
CA ARG A 119 -2.79 -8.12 11.58
C ARG A 119 -1.95 -9.32 11.15
N PHE A 120 -1.89 -9.56 9.85
CA PHE A 120 -1.25 -10.73 9.27
C PHE A 120 -0.02 -10.33 8.47
N ALA A 121 1.14 -10.87 8.88
CA ALA A 121 2.41 -10.59 8.22
C ALA A 121 2.51 -11.30 6.88
N GLY A 122 3.04 -10.58 5.90
CA GLY A 122 3.40 -11.07 4.58
C GLY A 122 4.80 -10.64 4.18
N GLN A 123 5.29 -11.19 3.08
CA GLN A 123 6.63 -10.93 2.57
C GLN A 123 6.68 -11.08 1.06
N CYS A 124 7.50 -10.26 0.40
CA CYS A 124 7.91 -10.52 -0.97
C CYS A 124 8.67 -11.84 -1.05
N THR A 125 8.25 -12.74 -1.95
CA THR A 125 8.80 -14.10 -2.06
C THR A 125 9.43 -14.39 -3.43
N GLU A 126 9.63 -13.36 -4.26
CA GLU A 126 10.46 -13.42 -5.46
C GLU A 126 11.63 -12.46 -5.32
N PHE A 127 12.85 -12.93 -5.60
CA PHE A 127 14.05 -12.09 -5.46
C PHE A 127 13.96 -10.85 -6.34
N CYS A 128 13.83 -9.70 -5.72
CA CYS A 128 13.60 -8.42 -6.39
C CYS A 128 14.75 -7.41 -6.20
N GLY A 129 15.93 -7.85 -5.78
CA GLY A 129 17.11 -7.01 -5.64
C GLY A 129 17.58 -6.82 -4.20
N LEU A 130 18.34 -5.75 -3.96
CA LEU A 130 19.17 -5.58 -2.76
C LEU A 130 18.37 -5.61 -1.44
N SER A 131 17.23 -4.94 -1.40
CA SER A 131 16.37 -4.91 -0.21
C SER A 131 15.19 -5.88 -0.26
N HIS A 132 15.32 -6.98 -1.01
CA HIS A 132 14.30 -8.01 -1.07
C HIS A 132 13.85 -8.51 0.31
N ALA A 133 14.77 -8.78 1.23
CA ALA A 133 14.47 -9.25 2.59
C ALA A 133 13.77 -8.18 3.47
N TYR A 134 13.81 -6.92 3.05
CA TYR A 134 13.20 -5.78 3.73
C TYR A 134 11.85 -5.39 3.10
N MET A 135 11.43 -6.07 2.04
CA MET A 135 10.15 -5.84 1.38
C MET A 135 9.09 -6.75 1.97
N ARG A 136 8.43 -6.24 3.00
CA ARG A 136 7.35 -6.91 3.72
C ARG A 136 6.02 -6.21 3.47
N MET A 137 4.95 -6.77 3.98
CA MET A 137 3.62 -6.17 4.01
C MET A 137 2.84 -6.70 5.19
N TYR A 138 1.76 -6.02 5.53
CA TYR A 138 0.74 -6.56 6.43
C TYR A 138 -0.62 -6.51 5.75
N THR A 139 -1.46 -7.49 6.08
CA THR A 139 -2.90 -7.36 5.90
C THR A 139 -3.51 -7.09 7.27
N VAL A 140 -4.34 -6.07 7.35
CA VAL A 140 -5.12 -5.74 8.55
C VAL A 140 -6.56 -6.07 8.26
N SER A 141 -7.14 -7.01 9.00
CA SER A 141 -8.55 -7.38 8.90
C SER A 141 -9.32 -6.69 10.00
N LEU A 142 -10.33 -5.92 9.65
CA LEU A 142 -11.14 -5.11 10.55
C LEU A 142 -12.58 -5.62 10.61
N SER A 143 -13.27 -5.28 11.71
CA SER A 143 -14.73 -5.40 11.75
C SER A 143 -15.35 -4.54 10.64
N GLU A 144 -16.60 -4.85 10.26
CA GLU A 144 -17.35 -4.05 9.29
C GLU A 144 -17.34 -2.55 9.63
N THR A 145 -17.71 -2.25 10.85
CA THR A 145 -17.80 -0.87 11.34
C THR A 145 -16.46 -0.17 11.27
N ASP A 146 -15.39 -0.84 11.68
CA ASP A 146 -14.06 -0.25 11.69
C ASP A 146 -13.49 -0.12 10.28
N PHE A 147 -13.80 -1.08 9.38
CA PHE A 147 -13.40 -0.98 7.98
C PHE A 147 -14.05 0.24 7.30
N LEU A 148 -15.36 0.44 7.51
CA LEU A 148 -16.06 1.60 6.96
C LEU A 148 -15.54 2.93 7.56
N ALA A 149 -15.21 2.95 8.85
CA ALA A 149 -14.59 4.10 9.49
C ALA A 149 -13.19 4.38 8.92
N TRP A 150 -12.39 3.33 8.70
CA TRP A 150 -11.09 3.44 8.05
C TRP A 150 -11.20 3.98 6.62
N VAL A 151 -12.14 3.45 5.82
CA VAL A 151 -12.41 3.94 4.46
C VAL A 151 -12.79 5.42 4.49
N ALA A 152 -13.71 5.81 5.38
CA ALA A 152 -14.13 7.21 5.52
C ALA A 152 -12.95 8.13 5.84
N ASN A 153 -12.02 7.68 6.69
CA ASN A 153 -10.79 8.42 6.97
C ASN A 153 -9.89 8.51 5.72
N GLN A 154 -9.67 7.39 4.99
CA GLN A 154 -8.82 7.38 3.79
C GLN A 154 -9.33 8.27 2.65
N LEU A 155 -10.65 8.53 2.61
CA LEU A 155 -11.27 9.44 1.64
C LEU A 155 -11.14 10.92 2.02
N THR A 156 -10.66 11.22 3.22
CA THR A 156 -10.48 12.62 3.63
C THR A 156 -9.27 13.25 2.93
N ILE A 157 -9.43 14.48 2.52
CA ILE A 157 -8.35 15.30 1.93
C ILE A 157 -7.97 16.37 2.93
N ARG A 158 -6.70 16.44 3.23
CA ARG A 158 -6.16 17.39 4.19
C ARG A 158 -6.03 18.79 3.56
N ASP A 159 -6.41 19.81 4.30
CA ASP A 159 -6.01 21.17 3.99
C ASP A 159 -4.59 21.46 4.50
N PRO A 160 -3.81 22.33 3.84
CA PRO A 160 -2.52 22.79 4.34
C PRO A 160 -2.67 23.44 5.72
N LEU A 161 -1.64 23.25 6.54
CA LEU A 161 -1.60 23.82 7.87
C LEU A 161 -1.56 25.36 7.82
N PRO A 162 -2.27 26.07 8.71
CA PRO A 162 -2.16 27.52 8.82
C PRO A 162 -0.79 27.91 9.40
N GLU A 163 -0.32 29.14 9.12
CA GLU A 163 1.01 29.61 9.52
C GLU A 163 1.26 29.63 11.04
N ASP A 164 0.19 29.66 11.85
CA ASP A 164 0.27 29.60 13.31
C ASP A 164 0.21 28.19 13.88
N ASP A 165 0.10 27.15 13.04
CA ASP A 165 0.18 25.77 13.48
C ASP A 165 1.62 25.39 13.89
N PRO A 166 1.82 24.70 15.00
CA PRO A 166 3.16 24.29 15.46
C PRO A 166 3.91 23.41 14.47
N ASN A 167 3.22 22.69 13.57
CA ASN A 167 3.80 21.80 12.56
C ASN A 167 3.91 22.45 11.17
N TYR A 168 3.56 23.73 11.01
CA TYR A 168 3.61 24.44 9.73
C TYR A 168 5.00 24.42 9.10
N GLU A 169 6.06 24.69 9.88
CA GLU A 169 7.44 24.64 9.37
C GLU A 169 7.82 23.24 8.88
N GLY A 170 7.35 22.19 9.56
CA GLY A 170 7.53 20.79 9.15
C GLY A 170 6.83 20.49 7.82
N GLU A 171 5.61 20.99 7.62
CA GLU A 171 4.90 20.86 6.34
C GLU A 171 5.63 21.58 5.21
N GLN A 172 6.08 22.83 5.42
CA GLN A 172 6.83 23.57 4.40
C GLN A 172 8.15 22.87 4.04
N LEU A 173 8.81 22.28 5.04
CA LEU A 173 10.01 21.48 4.84
C LEU A 173 9.69 20.20 4.05
N PHE A 174 8.57 19.53 4.33
CA PHE A 174 8.08 18.38 3.58
C PHE A 174 7.81 18.74 2.12
N ILE A 175 7.07 19.81 1.88
CA ILE A 175 6.78 20.30 0.52
C ILE A 175 8.07 20.56 -0.26
N SER A 176 9.06 21.19 0.35
CA SER A 176 10.29 21.56 -0.34
C SER A 176 11.26 20.41 -0.62
N ASN A 177 11.27 19.36 0.22
CA ASN A 177 12.26 18.28 0.14
C ASN A 177 11.68 16.93 -0.24
N CYS A 178 10.42 16.65 0.06
CA CYS A 178 9.82 15.32 -0.02
C CYS A 178 8.75 15.20 -1.13
N SER A 179 8.07 16.30 -1.47
CA SER A 179 6.94 16.31 -2.42
C SER A 179 7.31 15.89 -3.85
N ARG A 180 8.60 15.94 -4.21
CA ARG A 180 9.06 15.43 -5.51
C ARG A 180 8.85 13.92 -5.69
N CYS A 181 8.76 13.19 -4.60
CA CYS A 181 8.62 11.74 -4.59
C CYS A 181 7.37 11.28 -3.88
N HIS A 182 6.99 11.93 -2.77
CA HIS A 182 5.84 11.57 -1.94
C HIS A 182 4.66 12.52 -2.16
N VAL A 183 3.45 11.95 -2.11
CA VAL A 183 2.20 12.70 -2.14
C VAL A 183 1.64 12.80 -0.73
N VAL A 184 1.11 13.96 -0.38
CA VAL A 184 0.11 14.19 0.67
C VAL A 184 -1.04 14.90 0.00
N ASN A 185 -2.18 14.21 -0.14
CA ASN A 185 -3.34 14.71 -0.88
C ASN A 185 -3.86 16.01 -0.27
N GLY A 186 -4.11 16.99 -1.13
CA GLY A 186 -4.55 18.32 -0.74
C GLY A 186 -3.42 19.27 -0.29
N VAL A 187 -2.21 18.76 -0.05
CA VAL A 187 -1.05 19.57 0.36
C VAL A 187 -0.03 19.72 -0.76
N THR A 188 0.46 18.60 -1.30
CA THR A 188 1.56 18.58 -2.28
C THR A 188 1.12 18.92 -3.70
N GLU A 189 -0.16 18.99 -3.98
CA GLU A 189 -0.76 19.26 -5.30
C GLU A 189 -1.09 20.73 -5.52
N ARG A 190 -0.80 21.58 -4.55
CA ARG A 190 -1.11 23.01 -4.64
C ARG A 190 0.05 23.79 -5.27
N ASP A 191 -0.31 24.81 -6.05
CA ASP A 191 0.65 25.80 -6.53
C ASP A 191 1.01 26.81 -5.43
N VAL A 192 1.90 27.73 -5.75
CA VAL A 192 2.34 28.81 -4.85
C VAL A 192 1.20 29.73 -4.39
N ASN A 193 0.03 29.67 -5.02
CA ASN A 193 -1.16 30.45 -4.68
C ASN A 193 -2.16 29.61 -3.85
N GLY A 194 -1.82 28.38 -3.51
CA GLY A 194 -2.68 27.46 -2.77
C GLY A 194 -3.79 26.80 -3.61
N THR A 195 -3.74 26.94 -4.94
CA THR A 195 -4.72 26.31 -5.85
C THR A 195 -4.31 24.87 -6.13
N ILE A 196 -5.23 23.89 -6.01
CA ILE A 196 -4.99 22.51 -6.43
C ILE A 196 -4.82 22.51 -7.95
N THR A 197 -3.63 22.13 -8.41
CA THR A 197 -3.25 22.14 -9.84
C THR A 197 -3.27 20.79 -10.50
N SER A 198 -3.34 19.71 -9.71
CA SER A 198 -3.42 18.35 -10.20
C SER A 198 -4.30 17.51 -9.28
N ASP A 199 -5.01 16.56 -9.86
CA ASP A 199 -5.63 15.48 -9.12
C ASP A 199 -4.56 14.40 -8.92
N SER A 200 -4.09 14.20 -7.70
CA SER A 200 -3.06 13.21 -7.41
C SER A 200 -3.53 11.79 -7.69
N MET A 201 -4.83 11.53 -7.61
CA MET A 201 -5.36 10.21 -7.94
C MET A 201 -5.26 9.93 -9.44
N ALA A 202 -5.37 10.93 -10.30
CA ALA A 202 -5.18 10.77 -11.75
C ALA A 202 -3.78 10.27 -12.14
N MET A 203 -2.76 10.50 -11.30
CA MET A 203 -1.41 9.97 -11.55
C MET A 203 -1.33 8.44 -11.44
N TYR A 204 -2.24 7.81 -10.71
CA TYR A 204 -2.23 6.36 -10.51
C TYR A 204 -2.88 5.60 -11.66
N GLY A 205 -3.42 6.31 -12.66
CA GLY A 205 -3.90 5.77 -13.92
C GLY A 205 -5.28 5.11 -13.85
N ASN A 206 -5.79 4.80 -15.03
CA ASN A 206 -7.03 4.04 -15.20
C ASN A 206 -6.70 2.54 -15.10
N ILE A 207 -7.46 1.80 -14.32
CA ILE A 207 -7.30 0.35 -14.21
C ILE A 207 -7.54 -0.39 -15.54
N GLU A 208 -8.35 0.17 -16.44
CA GLU A 208 -8.49 -0.41 -17.78
C GLU A 208 -7.12 -0.57 -18.48
N GLU A 209 -6.16 0.30 -18.17
CA GLU A 209 -4.77 0.14 -18.59
C GLU A 209 -4.11 -1.10 -17.96
N PHE A 210 -4.48 -1.47 -16.74
CA PHE A 210 -3.99 -2.69 -16.10
C PHE A 210 -4.78 -3.95 -16.49
N ARG A 211 -6.08 -3.85 -16.74
CA ARG A 211 -6.93 -4.97 -17.14
C ARG A 211 -6.68 -5.46 -18.57
N ASN A 212 -6.48 -4.54 -19.50
CA ASN A 212 -6.43 -4.86 -20.93
C ASN A 212 -5.09 -5.42 -21.39
N HIS A 213 -4.11 -5.57 -20.52
CA HIS A 213 -2.78 -6.06 -20.86
C HIS A 213 -2.53 -7.52 -20.45
N SER A 214 -3.52 -8.38 -20.62
CA SER A 214 -3.33 -9.84 -20.55
C SER A 214 -2.34 -10.37 -21.62
N ASP A 215 -1.97 -9.53 -22.59
CA ASP A 215 -1.01 -9.83 -23.66
C ASP A 215 0.44 -9.46 -23.31
N GLY A 216 0.70 -8.95 -22.09
CA GLY A 216 2.05 -8.58 -21.65
C GLY A 216 2.55 -7.23 -22.16
N THR A 217 1.73 -6.46 -22.83
CA THR A 217 2.07 -5.11 -23.29
C THR A 217 1.62 -4.05 -22.31
N LEU A 218 2.15 -4.05 -21.09
CA LEU A 218 2.07 -2.80 -20.32
C LEU A 218 2.78 -1.72 -21.14
N SER A 219 2.04 -0.77 -21.65
CA SER A 219 2.59 0.58 -21.69
C SER A 219 3.01 0.84 -20.23
N GLN A 220 4.32 0.96 -19.99
CA GLN A 220 4.81 1.53 -18.73
C GLN A 220 3.96 2.77 -18.53
N GLY A 221 2.99 2.68 -17.57
CA GLY A 221 1.93 3.65 -17.49
C GLY A 221 2.61 4.99 -17.62
N LYS A 222 2.29 5.71 -18.65
CA LYS A 222 2.72 7.08 -18.72
C LYS A 222 2.09 7.69 -17.50
N TYR A 223 2.86 7.83 -16.44
CA TYR A 223 2.59 8.83 -15.43
C TYR A 223 2.58 10.16 -16.19
N THR A 224 1.54 10.38 -16.92
CA THR A 224 1.17 11.67 -17.44
C THR A 224 0.55 12.48 -16.31
N GLY A 225 1.05 12.22 -15.10
CA GLY A 225 0.91 13.16 -14.02
C GLY A 225 1.34 14.50 -14.57
N ALA A 226 0.50 15.50 -14.44
CA ALA A 226 0.79 16.87 -14.76
C ALA A 226 2.26 17.16 -14.42
N ALA A 227 2.92 17.95 -15.22
CA ALA A 227 4.35 18.24 -15.23
C ALA A 227 4.98 18.69 -13.87
N ASN A 228 4.35 18.42 -12.77
CA ASN A 228 4.59 18.95 -11.46
C ASN A 228 4.91 17.85 -10.45
N LEU A 229 6.20 17.55 -10.36
CA LEU A 229 6.89 17.30 -9.11
C LEU A 229 6.71 15.93 -8.43
N THR A 230 5.60 15.23 -8.50
CA THR A 230 5.41 13.94 -7.84
C THR A 230 5.57 12.79 -8.81
N SER A 231 6.52 11.90 -8.53
CA SER A 231 6.90 10.85 -9.48
C SER A 231 6.09 9.55 -9.33
N GLY A 232 5.26 9.40 -8.29
CA GLY A 232 4.63 8.13 -7.92
C GLY A 232 5.63 7.00 -7.62
N ALA A 233 6.91 7.35 -7.53
CA ALA A 233 8.00 6.40 -7.27
C ALA A 233 8.20 6.13 -5.78
N ALA A 234 7.43 6.81 -4.93
CA ALA A 234 7.49 6.69 -3.48
C ALA A 234 6.07 6.57 -2.90
N PRO A 235 5.91 6.01 -1.69
CA PRO A 235 4.61 5.85 -1.06
C PRO A 235 3.84 7.17 -0.94
N ASN A 236 2.53 7.13 -1.20
CA ASN A 236 1.61 8.17 -0.78
C ASN A 236 1.60 8.22 0.75
N LEU A 237 1.80 9.39 1.34
CA LEU A 237 1.90 9.59 2.79
C LEU A 237 0.70 10.30 3.41
N THR A 238 -0.39 10.50 2.68
CA THR A 238 -1.59 11.25 3.13
C THR A 238 -2.06 10.82 4.51
N HIS A 239 -2.19 9.52 4.74
CA HIS A 239 -2.59 8.94 6.03
C HIS A 239 -1.45 8.11 6.62
N PHE A 240 -0.24 8.69 6.71
CA PHE A 240 0.94 7.97 7.19
C PHE A 240 0.78 7.52 8.64
N ALA A 241 0.25 8.36 9.51
CA ALA A 241 0.09 8.07 10.92
C ALA A 241 -0.99 7.02 11.23
N THR A 242 -1.87 6.69 10.28
CA THR A 242 -2.84 5.59 10.46
C THR A 242 -2.26 4.20 10.21
N ARG A 243 -1.03 4.12 9.68
CA ARG A 243 -0.35 2.86 9.37
C ARG A 243 0.44 2.36 10.57
N SER A 244 0.46 1.06 10.77
CA SER A 244 1.23 0.47 11.86
C SER A 244 2.73 0.36 11.54
N SER A 245 3.11 0.46 10.25
CA SER A 245 4.48 0.25 9.78
C SER A 245 4.84 1.11 8.57
N TYR A 246 6.13 1.22 8.29
CA TYR A 246 6.65 1.98 7.15
C TYR A 246 7.88 1.31 6.52
N SER A 247 8.40 1.91 5.44
CA SER A 247 9.60 1.43 4.72
C SER A 247 9.48 -0.02 4.24
N GLY A 248 8.35 -0.35 3.54
CA GLY A 248 8.09 -1.73 3.13
C GLY A 248 7.74 -2.63 4.30
N SER A 249 7.01 -2.11 5.28
CA SER A 249 6.62 -2.78 6.53
C SER A 249 7.79 -3.41 7.28
N PHE A 250 8.99 -2.85 7.14
CA PHE A 250 10.18 -3.32 7.83
C PHE A 250 10.31 -2.72 9.24
N PHE A 251 9.90 -1.46 9.40
CA PHE A 251 9.87 -0.76 10.68
C PHE A 251 8.45 -0.60 11.18
N GLU A 252 8.24 -0.90 12.46
CA GLU A 252 6.99 -0.59 13.15
C GLU A 252 6.95 0.91 13.46
N LEU A 253 5.84 1.57 13.13
CA LEU A 253 5.59 2.94 13.54
C LEU A 253 5.11 2.98 15.01
N TYR A 254 4.24 2.03 15.37
CA TYR A 254 3.71 1.90 16.73
C TYR A 254 4.20 0.59 17.37
N PRO A 255 5.03 0.65 18.42
CA PRO A 255 5.41 -0.53 19.17
C PRO A 255 4.17 -1.24 19.74
N GLY A 256 4.09 -2.56 19.54
CA GLY A 256 2.92 -3.33 19.98
C GLY A 256 1.72 -3.30 19.03
N ALA A 257 1.86 -2.75 17.81
CA ALA A 257 0.79 -2.68 16.82
C ALA A 257 0.13 -4.04 16.54
N GLN A 258 0.88 -5.14 16.61
CA GLN A 258 0.33 -6.48 16.45
C GLN A 258 -0.72 -6.80 17.52
N GLU A 259 -0.38 -6.58 18.80
CA GLU A 259 -1.29 -6.86 19.91
C GLU A 259 -2.52 -5.95 19.88
N ILE A 260 -2.32 -4.67 19.54
CA ILE A 260 -3.41 -3.68 19.42
C ILE A 260 -4.38 -4.08 18.30
N ALA A 261 -3.85 -4.50 17.15
CA ALA A 261 -4.67 -4.94 16.01
C ALA A 261 -5.41 -6.24 16.31
N ASP A 262 -4.77 -7.21 16.96
CA ASP A 262 -5.38 -8.49 17.33
C ASP A 262 -6.50 -8.33 18.38
N GLN A 263 -6.46 -7.25 19.16
CA GLN A 263 -7.54 -6.85 20.07
C GLN A 263 -8.67 -6.06 19.37
N GLY A 264 -8.59 -5.85 18.07
CA GLY A 264 -9.59 -5.11 17.28
C GLY A 264 -9.51 -3.59 17.46
N ASN A 265 -8.39 -3.05 17.95
CA ASN A 265 -8.23 -1.61 18.20
C ASN A 265 -7.23 -0.93 17.24
N TYR A 266 -7.14 -1.42 16.00
CA TYR A 266 -6.21 -0.89 15.01
C TYR A 266 -6.39 0.61 14.75
N LEU A 267 -7.63 1.10 14.69
CA LEU A 267 -7.93 2.52 14.47
C LEU A 267 -7.49 3.43 15.62
N GLY A 268 -7.16 2.87 16.78
CA GLY A 268 -6.62 3.61 17.92
C GLY A 268 -5.10 3.81 17.88
N LEU A 269 -4.40 3.26 16.87
CA LEU A 269 -2.94 3.39 16.76
C LEU A 269 -2.43 4.83 16.76
N PRO A 270 -3.03 5.80 16.04
CA PRO A 270 -2.57 7.19 16.05
C PRO A 270 -2.54 7.86 17.43
N GLY A 271 -3.30 7.35 18.38
CA GLY A 271 -3.29 7.81 19.77
C GLY A 271 -2.24 7.14 20.69
N SER A 272 -1.43 6.23 20.11
CA SER A 272 -0.41 5.48 20.85
C SER A 272 0.97 6.11 20.74
N ASP A 273 1.89 5.69 21.64
CA ASP A 273 3.29 6.08 21.54
C ASP A 273 3.90 5.51 20.24
N TYR A 274 4.54 6.36 19.46
CA TYR A 274 5.19 5.95 18.21
C TYR A 274 6.71 5.82 18.37
N ALA A 275 7.33 5.05 17.48
CA ALA A 275 8.75 4.77 17.50
C ALA A 275 9.58 5.93 16.92
N ARG A 276 9.57 7.10 17.58
CA ARG A 276 10.25 8.33 17.13
C ARG A 276 11.69 8.09 16.70
N GLY A 277 12.48 7.40 17.49
CA GLY A 277 13.91 7.21 17.22
C GLY A 277 14.20 6.39 15.95
N THR A 278 13.32 5.44 15.59
CA THR A 278 13.48 4.70 14.32
C THR A 278 13.09 5.55 13.12
N LEU A 279 12.07 6.40 13.27
CA LEU A 279 11.67 7.33 12.21
C LEU A 279 12.75 8.41 11.96
N GLU A 280 13.33 8.95 13.03
CA GLU A 280 14.49 9.85 12.95
C GLU A 280 15.69 9.18 12.28
N ALA A 281 16.01 7.93 12.66
CA ALA A 281 17.09 7.18 12.03
C ALA A 281 16.85 6.96 10.52
N TRP A 282 15.61 6.67 10.15
CA TRP A 282 15.19 6.54 8.75
C TRP A 282 15.38 7.85 7.98
N LEU A 283 14.93 8.97 8.50
CA LEU A 283 15.07 10.29 7.87
C LEU A 283 16.55 10.74 7.79
N ARG A 284 17.35 10.40 8.82
CA ARG A 284 18.78 10.74 8.87
C ARG A 284 19.59 10.04 7.79
N ASN A 285 19.34 8.76 7.54
CA ASN A 285 20.06 8.01 6.52
C ASN A 285 19.30 6.74 6.09
N SER A 286 18.25 6.90 5.31
CA SER A 286 17.42 5.78 4.83
C SER A 286 18.22 4.69 4.08
N PRO A 287 19.26 4.98 3.25
CA PRO A 287 20.07 3.93 2.63
C PRO A 287 20.87 3.06 3.61
N LYS A 288 21.19 3.60 4.79
CA LYS A 288 21.87 2.83 5.84
C LYS A 288 20.88 1.88 6.54
N GLU A 289 19.69 2.36 6.82
CA GLU A 289 18.66 1.59 7.55
C GLU A 289 18.01 0.50 6.67
N LYS A 290 17.83 0.82 5.38
CA LYS A 290 17.34 -0.12 4.37
C LYS A 290 18.17 0.04 3.11
N PRO A 291 19.08 -0.89 2.82
CA PRO A 291 19.95 -0.79 1.67
C PRO A 291 19.17 -0.58 0.38
N ASN A 292 19.44 0.48 -0.33
CA ASN A 292 18.86 0.77 -1.64
C ASN A 292 19.83 0.46 -2.77
N ALA A 293 19.31 0.46 -3.99
CA ALA A 293 20.11 0.15 -5.16
C ALA A 293 21.28 1.13 -5.32
N GLN A 294 22.27 0.67 -6.06
CA GLN A 294 23.43 1.48 -6.41
C GLN A 294 23.01 2.83 -7.00
N PRO A 295 23.85 3.88 -6.84
CA PRO A 295 23.50 5.25 -7.25
C PRO A 295 23.00 5.36 -8.69
N GLU A 296 23.44 4.47 -9.57
CA GLU A 296 23.05 4.46 -10.98
C GLU A 296 21.60 4.04 -11.22
N GLN A 297 20.95 3.36 -10.27
CA GLN A 297 19.59 2.86 -10.43
C GLN A 297 18.53 3.75 -9.74
N ALA A 298 18.95 4.70 -8.91
CA ALA A 298 18.10 5.67 -8.20
C ALA A 298 16.85 5.04 -7.57
N ARG A 299 16.97 3.86 -6.93
CA ARG A 299 15.88 3.14 -6.28
C ARG A 299 15.96 3.29 -4.76
N GLY A 300 14.78 3.38 -4.12
CA GLY A 300 14.66 3.63 -2.69
C GLY A 300 14.85 5.10 -2.31
N MET A 301 14.56 5.42 -1.05
CA MET A 301 14.68 6.78 -0.54
C MET A 301 16.16 7.17 -0.40
N PRO A 302 16.62 8.29 -1.00
CA PRO A 302 18.00 8.75 -0.89
C PRO A 302 18.28 9.35 0.50
N ASN A 303 19.57 9.49 0.83
CA ASN A 303 19.98 10.35 1.94
C ASN A 303 19.88 11.82 1.52
N LEU A 304 19.00 12.56 2.19
CA LEU A 304 18.74 13.96 1.91
C LEU A 304 19.68 14.90 2.67
N ASN A 305 20.58 14.38 3.50
CA ASN A 305 21.52 15.15 4.35
C ASN A 305 20.80 16.18 5.25
N LEU A 306 19.66 15.79 5.82
CA LEU A 306 18.89 16.63 6.73
C LEU A 306 19.65 16.89 8.02
N SER A 307 19.54 18.10 8.56
CA SER A 307 20.02 18.42 9.92
C SER A 307 19.09 17.81 10.97
N GLU A 308 19.57 17.63 12.20
CA GLU A 308 18.72 17.10 13.29
C GLU A 308 17.47 17.96 13.52
N ALA A 309 17.58 19.28 13.46
CA ALA A 309 16.42 20.18 13.57
C ALA A 309 15.40 19.97 12.43
N GLN A 310 15.85 19.71 11.21
CA GLN A 310 14.96 19.37 10.09
C GLN A 310 14.30 18.01 10.27
N ILE A 311 15.04 17.04 10.83
CA ILE A 311 14.48 15.72 11.15
C ILE A 311 13.38 15.83 12.19
N ASP A 312 13.60 16.59 13.27
CA ASP A 312 12.61 16.83 14.31
C ASP A 312 11.32 17.42 13.74
N LEU A 313 11.42 18.49 12.93
CA LEU A 313 10.27 19.13 12.28
C LEU A 313 9.51 18.15 11.36
N LEU A 314 10.24 17.35 10.59
CA LEU A 314 9.61 16.38 9.69
C LEU A 314 8.92 15.24 10.46
N VAL A 315 9.50 14.73 11.54
CA VAL A 315 8.88 13.71 12.37
C VAL A 315 7.60 14.24 13.00
N ASP A 316 7.66 15.44 13.59
CA ASP A 316 6.49 16.08 14.21
C ASP A 316 5.36 16.30 13.19
N TYR A 317 5.67 16.71 11.97
CA TYR A 317 4.69 16.82 10.88
C TYR A 317 4.13 15.47 10.43
N LEU A 318 5.00 14.49 10.16
CA LEU A 318 4.59 13.19 9.61
C LEU A 318 3.60 12.44 10.51
N VAL A 319 3.74 12.55 11.82
CA VAL A 319 2.83 11.89 12.78
C VAL A 319 1.48 12.62 12.94
N THR A 320 1.30 13.77 12.31
CA THR A 320 0.00 14.44 12.20
C THR A 320 -0.79 14.03 10.95
N LEU A 321 -0.22 13.20 10.09
CA LEU A 321 -0.86 12.70 8.87
C LEU A 321 -1.75 11.49 9.18
N ASP A 322 -2.84 11.71 9.89
CA ASP A 322 -3.83 10.73 10.33
C ASP A 322 -5.11 10.74 9.47
#